data_52b4465d5496cdd71260104acd699ea0
#
_entry.id   52b4465d5496cdd71260104acd699ea0
#
_cell.length_a   1.000
_cell.length_b   1.000
_cell.length_c   1.000
_cell.angle_alpha   90.00
_cell.angle_beta   90.00
_cell.angle_gamma   90.00
#
_symmetry.space_group_name_H-M   'P 1'
#
loop_
_entity.id
_entity.type
_entity.pdbx_description
1 polymer ?
#
loop_
_entity_poly.entity_id
_entity_poly.type
_entity_poly.pdbx_seq_one_letter_code
_entity_poly.pdbx_strand_id
1 'polypeptide(L)'
;GIYTDQAGDFRRSYPRNMIPVIQPSGLSDGYLRPADGIKHFAIGPGIDRGGIEWQGTLYRVMGTKLVSVSSLGNVVVLGDVGGTGQVTFDYSETLLAILSSGVLYYWDGSTLTTLTNTYGMGPFTDFCWVDGYFFVTDGSLLGTTSLTDPLTVQAKATSEADPDPIISIQKFRNEVYAINRHTIELFNNVGGTIETFPFAR
;
A
#
# COMPACT_ATOMS: atom_id res chain seq x y z
N GLY A 1 -10.17 -37.24 7.36
CA GLY A 1 -9.94 -36.39 8.52
C GLY A 1 -8.48 -36.34 8.87
N ILE A 2 -8.01 -35.17 9.28
CA ILE A 2 -6.68 -35.07 9.86
C ILE A 2 -6.76 -35.73 11.22
N TYR A 3 -6.19 -36.90 11.32
CA TYR A 3 -6.13 -37.59 12.56
C TYR A 3 -4.97 -37.05 13.37
N THR A 4 -5.32 -36.40 14.38
CA THR A 4 -4.39 -35.97 15.38
C THR A 4 -4.65 -36.84 16.58
N ASP A 5 -3.76 -37.06 17.40
CA ASP A 5 -3.70 -38.00 18.45
C ASP A 5 -5.05 -38.26 19.19
N GLN A 6 -5.09 -39.22 20.10
CA GLN A 6 -6.27 -39.62 20.87
C GLN A 6 -6.81 -38.53 21.79
N ALA A 7 -6.11 -37.40 21.97
CA ALA A 7 -6.55 -36.32 22.84
C ALA A 7 -7.50 -35.32 22.13
N GLY A 8 -7.78 -35.50 20.85
CA GLY A 8 -8.81 -34.76 20.13
C GLY A 8 -8.63 -33.25 20.02
N ASP A 9 -7.50 -32.70 20.42
CA ASP A 9 -7.22 -31.29 20.31
C ASP A 9 -6.57 -30.98 18.94
N PHE A 10 -7.40 -30.93 17.91
CA PHE A 10 -6.98 -30.57 16.57
C PHE A 10 -6.44 -29.12 16.45
N ARG A 11 -6.54 -28.31 17.50
CA ARG A 11 -5.94 -26.95 17.53
C ARG A 11 -4.43 -26.97 17.55
N ARG A 12 -3.82 -28.08 17.95
CA ARG A 12 -2.36 -28.28 17.96
C ARG A 12 -1.82 -28.89 16.69
N SER A 13 -2.69 -29.38 15.82
CA SER A 13 -2.30 -30.06 14.60
C SER A 13 -2.87 -29.34 13.40
N TYR A 14 -2.01 -28.73 12.62
CA TYR A 14 -2.37 -28.07 11.37
C TYR A 14 -1.52 -28.63 10.23
N PRO A 15 -2.10 -28.76 9.03
CA PRO A 15 -1.34 -29.24 7.88
C PRO A 15 -0.31 -28.19 7.47
N ARG A 16 0.93 -28.62 7.29
CA ARG A 16 1.99 -27.79 6.72
C ARG A 16 2.15 -28.14 5.24
N ASN A 17 2.22 -27.12 4.40
CA ASN A 17 2.39 -27.27 2.94
C ASN A 17 1.31 -28.15 2.30
N MET A 18 0.09 -28.12 2.81
CA MET A 18 -1.07 -28.84 2.29
C MET A 18 -2.25 -27.92 2.13
N ILE A 19 -3.01 -28.14 1.08
CA ILE A 19 -4.22 -27.39 0.73
C ILE A 19 -5.43 -28.31 0.87
N PRO A 20 -6.47 -27.94 1.63
CA PRO A 20 -7.70 -28.71 1.69
C PRO A 20 -8.46 -28.56 0.36
N VAL A 21 -8.86 -29.69 -0.21
CA VAL A 21 -9.68 -29.76 -1.42
C VAL A 21 -11.04 -30.36 -1.03
N ILE A 22 -12.09 -29.58 -1.22
CA ILE A 22 -13.47 -30.03 -1.00
C ILE A 22 -13.89 -30.97 -2.13
N GLN A 23 -14.42 -32.12 -1.79
CA GLN A 23 -14.96 -33.08 -2.73
C GLN A 23 -16.43 -33.34 -2.44
N PRO A 24 -17.37 -32.77 -3.21
CA PRO A 24 -18.80 -32.85 -2.93
C PRO A 24 -19.39 -34.26 -3.07
N SER A 25 -18.69 -35.17 -3.74
CA SER A 25 -19.13 -36.54 -3.97
C SER A 25 -17.99 -37.50 -3.64
N GLY A 26 -18.21 -38.38 -2.65
CA GLY A 26 -17.23 -39.37 -2.23
C GLY A 26 -17.47 -39.84 -0.80
N LEU A 27 -16.62 -40.73 -0.31
CA LEU A 27 -16.67 -41.25 1.07
C LEU A 27 -16.18 -40.27 2.13
N SER A 28 -15.60 -39.15 1.72
CA SER A 28 -15.14 -38.08 2.61
C SER A 28 -15.48 -36.70 2.02
N ASP A 29 -15.68 -35.73 2.91
CA ASP A 29 -16.00 -34.35 2.54
C ASP A 29 -14.86 -33.60 1.80
N GLY A 30 -13.67 -34.23 1.71
CA GLY A 30 -12.51 -33.68 1.04
C GLY A 30 -11.23 -34.43 1.36
N TYR A 31 -10.14 -33.93 0.79
CA TYR A 31 -8.81 -34.46 1.03
C TYR A 31 -7.77 -33.33 1.12
N LEU A 32 -6.59 -33.66 1.64
CA LEU A 32 -5.45 -32.74 1.63
C LEU A 32 -4.56 -33.09 0.44
N ARG A 33 -4.21 -32.09 -0.37
CA ARG A 33 -3.17 -32.22 -1.40
C ARG A 33 -1.93 -31.44 -0.97
N PRO A 34 -0.72 -31.82 -1.40
CA PRO A 34 0.45 -30.98 -1.23
C PRO A 34 0.23 -29.60 -1.85
N ALA A 35 0.71 -28.55 -1.16
CA ALA A 35 0.80 -27.23 -1.77
C ALA A 35 1.78 -27.26 -2.93
N ASP A 36 1.46 -26.48 -3.96
CA ASP A 36 2.37 -26.34 -5.11
C ASP A 36 3.68 -25.72 -4.64
N GLY A 37 4.79 -26.13 -5.25
CA GLY A 37 6.10 -25.57 -4.95
C GLY A 37 6.24 -24.14 -5.46
N ILE A 38 7.17 -23.38 -4.87
CA ILE A 38 7.53 -22.05 -5.34
C ILE A 38 8.60 -22.18 -6.41
N LYS A 39 8.29 -21.67 -7.60
CA LYS A 39 9.26 -21.58 -8.69
C LYS A 39 9.80 -20.15 -8.77
N HIS A 40 11.11 -20.03 -8.89
CA HIS A 40 11.74 -18.76 -9.17
C HIS A 40 11.28 -18.23 -10.53
N PHE A 41 10.75 -17.01 -10.55
CA PHE A 41 10.12 -16.42 -11.74
C PHE A 41 11.04 -15.41 -12.43
N ALA A 42 11.68 -14.51 -11.66
CA ALA A 42 12.55 -13.46 -12.18
C ALA A 42 13.61 -13.05 -11.15
N ILE A 43 14.69 -12.45 -11.61
CA ILE A 43 15.72 -11.83 -10.76
C ILE A 43 15.62 -10.33 -10.94
N GLY A 44 15.50 -9.60 -9.83
CA GLY A 44 15.50 -8.14 -9.80
C GLY A 44 16.82 -7.57 -9.25
N PRO A 45 16.96 -6.22 -9.28
CA PRO A 45 18.18 -5.52 -8.88
C PRO A 45 18.42 -5.46 -7.36
N GLY A 46 17.61 -6.10 -6.55
CA GLY A 46 17.77 -6.12 -5.09
C GLY A 46 16.62 -6.80 -4.36
N ILE A 47 16.60 -6.66 -3.04
CA ILE A 47 15.55 -7.21 -2.17
C ILE A 47 14.23 -6.56 -2.52
N ASP A 48 13.18 -7.36 -2.62
CA ASP A 48 11.83 -6.88 -2.85
C ASP A 48 11.29 -6.13 -1.63
N ARG A 49 10.74 -4.94 -1.86
CA ARG A 49 10.24 -4.04 -0.81
C ARG A 49 8.74 -3.78 -0.90
N GLY A 50 8.11 -4.26 -1.96
CA GLY A 50 6.68 -4.15 -2.22
C GLY A 50 6.37 -4.02 -3.70
N GLY A 51 5.10 -4.15 -4.06
CA GLY A 51 4.65 -4.04 -5.43
C GLY A 51 3.16 -3.89 -5.55
N ILE A 52 2.73 -3.48 -6.73
CA ILE A 52 1.35 -3.25 -7.09
C ILE A 52 1.14 -3.52 -8.58
N GLU A 53 -0.06 -3.89 -8.95
CA GLU A 53 -0.49 -3.88 -10.34
C GLU A 53 -1.19 -2.55 -10.65
N TRP A 54 -0.74 -1.88 -11.71
CA TRP A 54 -1.34 -0.65 -12.20
C TRP A 54 -1.40 -0.67 -13.72
N GLN A 55 -2.57 -0.40 -14.28
CA GLN A 55 -2.83 -0.43 -15.73
C GLN A 55 -2.35 -1.74 -16.41
N GLY A 56 -2.58 -2.88 -15.74
CA GLY A 56 -2.23 -4.21 -16.27
C GLY A 56 -0.73 -4.54 -16.23
N THR A 57 0.10 -3.69 -15.62
CA THR A 57 1.54 -3.89 -15.45
C THR A 57 1.88 -4.08 -13.98
N LEU A 58 2.70 -5.08 -13.67
CA LEU A 58 3.21 -5.29 -12.33
C LEU A 58 4.41 -4.38 -12.08
N TYR A 59 4.28 -3.49 -11.13
CA TYR A 59 5.37 -2.62 -10.64
C TYR A 59 5.84 -3.11 -9.27
N ARG A 60 7.15 -3.08 -9.06
CA ARG A 60 7.76 -3.45 -7.79
C ARG A 60 8.91 -2.50 -7.46
N VAL A 61 9.22 -2.38 -6.17
CA VAL A 61 10.48 -1.77 -5.74
C VAL A 61 11.41 -2.88 -5.28
N MET A 62 12.54 -3.00 -5.96
CA MET A 62 13.56 -3.99 -5.66
C MET A 62 14.90 -3.30 -5.38
N GLY A 63 15.41 -3.44 -4.15
CA GLY A 63 16.48 -2.56 -3.67
C GLY A 63 16.02 -1.12 -3.64
N THR A 64 16.74 -0.22 -4.31
CA THR A 64 16.35 1.18 -4.46
C THR A 64 15.57 1.48 -5.75
N LYS A 65 15.35 0.47 -6.60
CA LYS A 65 14.84 0.66 -7.96
C LYS A 65 13.36 0.37 -8.07
N LEU A 66 12.62 1.27 -8.70
CA LEU A 66 11.32 0.98 -9.27
C LEU A 66 11.52 0.15 -10.54
N VAL A 67 10.84 -0.96 -10.64
CA VAL A 67 10.91 -1.86 -11.79
C VAL A 67 9.52 -2.23 -12.27
N SER A 68 9.37 -2.50 -13.56
CA SER A 68 8.23 -3.23 -14.10
C SER A 68 8.61 -4.69 -14.35
N VAL A 69 7.64 -5.58 -14.16
CA VAL A 69 7.83 -7.03 -14.36
C VAL A 69 6.77 -7.52 -15.34
N SER A 70 7.23 -8.05 -16.47
CA SER A 70 6.31 -8.59 -17.48
C SER A 70 5.79 -9.98 -17.07
N SER A 71 4.73 -10.44 -17.74
CA SER A 71 4.18 -11.79 -17.59
C SER A 71 5.17 -12.91 -17.94
N LEU A 72 6.25 -12.60 -18.64
CA LEU A 72 7.34 -13.54 -18.98
C LEU A 72 8.51 -13.48 -17.98
N GLY A 73 8.42 -12.63 -16.94
CA GLY A 73 9.48 -12.46 -15.94
C GLY A 73 10.59 -11.48 -16.33
N ASN A 74 10.43 -10.71 -17.40
CA ASN A 74 11.39 -9.67 -17.74
C ASN A 74 11.25 -8.50 -16.78
N VAL A 75 12.36 -8.09 -16.16
CA VAL A 75 12.45 -6.98 -15.22
C VAL A 75 13.12 -5.80 -15.91
N VAL A 76 12.42 -4.66 -15.93
CA VAL A 76 12.92 -3.41 -16.49
C VAL A 76 13.03 -2.37 -15.38
N VAL A 77 14.20 -1.76 -15.23
CA VAL A 77 14.42 -0.66 -14.27
C VAL A 77 13.88 0.63 -14.84
N LEU A 78 13.02 1.30 -14.08
CA LEU A 78 12.33 2.53 -14.47
C LEU A 78 12.91 3.78 -13.79
N GLY A 79 13.43 3.64 -12.57
CA GLY A 79 14.01 4.77 -11.82
C GLY A 79 14.50 4.37 -10.45
N ASP A 80 14.98 5.33 -9.69
CA ASP A 80 15.50 5.15 -8.33
C ASP A 80 14.58 5.87 -7.32
N VAL A 81 14.05 5.12 -6.35
CA VAL A 81 13.22 5.64 -5.26
C VAL A 81 13.96 5.64 -3.92
N GLY A 82 15.22 5.26 -3.91
CA GLY A 82 16.05 5.23 -2.70
C GLY A 82 15.51 4.32 -1.59
N GLY A 83 16.16 4.42 -0.42
CA GLY A 83 15.70 3.78 0.82
C GLY A 83 15.88 2.27 0.87
N THR A 84 15.52 1.68 2.04
CA THR A 84 15.73 0.25 2.33
C THR A 84 14.52 -0.45 2.96
N GLY A 85 13.58 0.29 3.55
CA GLY A 85 12.38 -0.25 4.22
C GLY A 85 11.28 -0.66 3.24
N GLN A 86 10.18 -1.14 3.77
CA GLN A 86 8.97 -1.40 3.00
C GLN A 86 8.50 -0.12 2.30
N VAL A 87 7.91 -0.25 1.13
CA VAL A 87 7.28 0.84 0.38
C VAL A 87 5.78 0.70 0.39
N THR A 88 5.10 1.83 0.40
CA THR A 88 3.65 1.91 0.21
C THR A 88 3.36 2.37 -1.20
N PHE A 89 2.33 1.79 -1.80
CA PHE A 89 1.85 2.13 -3.12
C PHE A 89 0.38 2.53 -3.07
N ASP A 90 0.02 3.52 -3.85
CA ASP A 90 -1.36 3.79 -4.27
C ASP A 90 -1.33 4.47 -5.64
N TYR A 91 -2.48 4.65 -6.28
CA TYR A 91 -2.50 5.20 -7.63
C TYR A 91 -3.76 5.99 -7.92
N SER A 92 -3.62 6.93 -8.85
CA SER A 92 -4.70 7.56 -9.60
C SER A 92 -4.85 6.89 -10.99
N GLU A 93 -5.74 7.40 -11.79
CA GLU A 93 -5.87 6.93 -13.19
C GLU A 93 -4.58 7.18 -14.01
N THR A 94 -3.84 8.22 -13.70
CA THR A 94 -2.69 8.68 -14.50
C THR A 94 -1.34 8.57 -13.80
N LEU A 95 -1.32 8.37 -12.49
CA LEU A 95 -0.09 8.36 -11.68
C LEU A 95 -0.07 7.17 -10.73
N LEU A 96 1.03 6.44 -10.75
CA LEU A 96 1.39 5.49 -9.71
C LEU A 96 2.25 6.22 -8.67
N ALA A 97 1.80 6.26 -7.43
CA ALA A 97 2.52 6.88 -6.33
C ALA A 97 3.25 5.83 -5.47
N ILE A 98 4.46 6.15 -5.05
CA ILE A 98 5.35 5.28 -4.29
C ILE A 98 5.92 6.06 -3.12
N LEU A 99 5.62 5.64 -1.90
CA LEU A 99 6.25 6.18 -0.70
C LEU A 99 7.45 5.32 -0.31
N SER A 100 8.64 5.89 -0.37
CA SER A 100 9.88 5.23 0.01
C SER A 100 10.69 6.11 0.94
N SER A 101 10.95 5.60 2.16
CA SER A 101 11.78 6.29 3.18
C SER A 101 11.40 7.75 3.41
N GLY A 102 10.10 8.03 3.48
CA GLY A 102 9.57 9.36 3.77
C GLY A 102 9.45 10.30 2.57
N VAL A 103 9.77 9.83 1.38
CA VAL A 103 9.67 10.60 0.13
C VAL A 103 8.61 10.00 -0.78
N LEU A 104 7.74 10.83 -1.31
CA LEU A 104 6.69 10.43 -2.24
C LEU A 104 7.14 10.66 -3.68
N TYR A 105 7.11 9.60 -4.48
CA TYR A 105 7.45 9.55 -5.89
C TYR A 105 6.22 9.29 -6.72
N TYR A 106 6.21 9.78 -7.96
CA TYR A 106 5.16 9.54 -8.94
C TYR A 106 5.75 9.02 -10.24
N TRP A 107 5.15 7.96 -10.75
CA TRP A 107 5.43 7.39 -12.06
C TRP A 107 4.23 7.61 -12.97
N ASP A 108 4.43 8.28 -14.12
CA ASP A 108 3.38 8.61 -15.09
C ASP A 108 3.31 7.62 -16.28
N GLY A 109 4.05 6.52 -16.21
CA GLY A 109 4.21 5.57 -17.31
C GLY A 109 5.49 5.79 -18.13
N SER A 110 6.17 6.93 -17.98
CA SER A 110 7.39 7.29 -18.69
C SER A 110 8.48 7.90 -17.80
N THR A 111 8.09 8.70 -16.84
CA THR A 111 9.00 9.52 -16.02
C THR A 111 8.71 9.33 -14.54
N LEU A 112 9.77 9.14 -13.76
CA LEU A 112 9.69 9.13 -12.30
C LEU A 112 10.00 10.54 -11.78
N THR A 113 9.03 11.12 -11.07
CA THR A 113 9.15 12.45 -10.46
C THR A 113 9.01 12.35 -8.94
N THR A 114 9.41 13.38 -8.21
CA THR A 114 9.34 13.42 -6.74
C THR A 114 8.45 14.59 -6.33
N LEU A 115 7.64 14.40 -5.29
CA LEU A 115 6.93 15.50 -4.65
C LEU A 115 7.96 16.53 -4.15
N THR A 116 7.85 17.76 -4.65
CA THR A 116 8.88 18.80 -4.45
C THR A 116 8.55 19.75 -3.32
N ASN A 117 7.28 20.04 -3.10
CA ASN A 117 6.84 20.97 -2.05
C ASN A 117 5.99 20.25 -1.01
N THR A 118 6.58 20.02 0.15
CA THR A 118 5.91 19.35 1.29
C THR A 118 5.08 20.31 2.14
N TYR A 119 5.02 21.60 1.83
CA TYR A 119 4.35 22.63 2.63
C TYR A 119 4.82 22.64 4.10
N GLY A 120 6.09 22.32 4.33
CA GLY A 120 6.71 22.25 5.65
C GLY A 120 6.33 21.03 6.49
N MET A 121 5.73 20.00 5.87
CA MET A 121 5.58 18.68 6.52
C MET A 121 6.92 17.95 6.56
N GLY A 122 7.09 17.11 7.57
CA GLY A 122 8.24 16.23 7.72
C GLY A 122 8.25 15.08 6.70
N PRO A 123 9.17 14.12 6.86
CA PRO A 123 9.15 12.91 6.04
C PRO A 123 7.80 12.19 6.18
N PHE A 124 7.20 11.80 5.07
CA PHE A 124 5.89 11.14 5.09
C PHE A 124 6.00 9.72 5.66
N THR A 125 5.02 9.35 6.46
CA THR A 125 4.91 8.02 7.07
C THR A 125 3.91 7.14 6.35
N ASP A 126 2.85 7.74 5.77
CA ASP A 126 1.83 7.02 5.02
C ASP A 126 1.10 7.95 4.05
N PHE A 127 0.41 7.37 3.06
CA PHE A 127 -0.40 8.11 2.10
C PHE A 127 -1.48 7.24 1.47
N CYS A 128 -2.52 7.87 0.92
CA CYS A 128 -3.49 7.22 0.04
C CYS A 128 -4.01 8.20 -1.02
N TRP A 129 -4.55 7.68 -2.12
CA TRP A 129 -5.25 8.48 -3.12
C TRP A 129 -6.76 8.39 -2.91
N VAL A 130 -7.43 9.53 -2.82
CA VAL A 130 -8.87 9.62 -2.61
C VAL A 130 -9.42 10.87 -3.28
N ASP A 131 -10.51 10.74 -4.05
CA ASP A 131 -11.25 11.84 -4.69
C ASP A 131 -10.37 12.85 -5.45
N GLY A 132 -9.33 12.35 -6.12
CA GLY A 132 -8.41 13.19 -6.90
C GLY A 132 -7.21 13.73 -6.12
N TYR A 133 -7.17 13.58 -4.81
CA TYR A 133 -6.08 14.04 -3.96
C TYR A 133 -5.16 12.88 -3.55
N PHE A 134 -3.86 13.14 -3.50
CA PHE A 134 -2.96 12.32 -2.69
C PHE A 134 -2.98 12.88 -1.26
N PHE A 135 -3.56 12.11 -0.37
CA PHE A 135 -3.65 12.41 1.03
C PHE A 135 -2.43 11.83 1.74
N VAL A 136 -1.69 12.64 2.48
CA VAL A 136 -0.39 12.26 3.08
C VAL A 136 -0.38 12.56 4.58
N THR A 137 0.46 11.84 5.31
CA THR A 137 0.75 12.16 6.71
C THR A 137 2.23 12.04 7.01
N ASP A 138 2.74 12.89 7.91
CA ASP A 138 4.08 12.77 8.50
C ASP A 138 4.04 12.18 9.93
N GLY A 139 2.88 11.68 10.35
CA GLY A 139 2.64 11.16 11.69
C GLY A 139 2.13 12.19 12.69
N SER A 140 2.15 13.48 12.34
CA SER A 140 1.63 14.58 13.16
C SER A 140 0.59 15.40 12.42
N LEU A 141 0.78 15.59 11.14
CA LEU A 141 -0.06 16.39 10.26
C LEU A 141 -0.68 15.52 9.18
N LEU A 142 -1.84 15.92 8.73
CA LEU A 142 -2.50 15.45 7.52
C LEU A 142 -2.32 16.50 6.43
N GLY A 143 -2.02 16.09 5.22
CA GLY A 143 -1.87 16.97 4.08
C GLY A 143 -2.55 16.43 2.84
N THR A 144 -2.90 17.31 1.92
CA THR A 144 -3.42 16.94 0.60
C THR A 144 -2.63 17.65 -0.49
N THR A 145 -2.38 16.94 -1.59
CA THR A 145 -1.87 17.58 -2.80
C THR A 145 -2.96 18.38 -3.50
N SER A 146 -2.57 19.23 -4.44
CA SER A 146 -3.53 19.89 -5.31
C SER A 146 -4.15 18.90 -6.31
N LEU A 147 -5.40 19.13 -6.71
CA LEU A 147 -6.06 18.37 -7.79
C LEU A 147 -5.33 18.50 -9.13
N THR A 148 -4.69 19.65 -9.37
CA THR A 148 -4.03 19.97 -10.63
C THR A 148 -2.51 19.83 -10.59
N ASP A 149 -1.94 19.76 -9.39
CA ASP A 149 -0.49 19.62 -9.18
C ASP A 149 -0.19 18.61 -8.06
N PRO A 150 0.09 17.34 -8.40
CA PRO A 150 0.41 16.31 -7.43
C PRO A 150 1.80 16.50 -6.77
N LEU A 151 2.63 17.39 -7.30
CA LEU A 151 3.99 17.61 -6.78
C LEU A 151 4.04 18.56 -5.59
N THR A 152 2.92 19.17 -5.25
CA THR A 152 2.82 20.16 -4.17
C THR A 152 1.75 19.75 -3.16
N VAL A 153 2.11 19.66 -1.88
CA VAL A 153 1.14 19.66 -0.79
C VAL A 153 0.54 21.04 -0.67
N GLN A 154 -0.76 21.16 -0.81
CA GLN A 154 -1.45 22.44 -0.90
C GLN A 154 -2.06 22.88 0.43
N ALA A 155 -2.57 21.94 1.18
CA ALA A 155 -3.24 22.22 2.45
C ALA A 155 -2.88 21.17 3.50
N LYS A 156 -2.93 21.54 4.76
CA LYS A 156 -2.67 20.66 5.88
C LYS A 156 -3.62 20.89 7.04
N ALA A 157 -3.86 19.85 7.82
CA ALA A 157 -4.68 19.84 9.00
C ALA A 157 -4.03 18.98 10.09
N THR A 158 -4.57 19.06 11.30
CA THR A 158 -4.21 18.19 12.41
C THR A 158 -5.32 17.19 12.68
N SER A 159 -4.96 16.03 13.21
CA SER A 159 -5.90 15.10 13.85
C SER A 159 -6.02 15.51 15.32
N GLU A 160 -7.18 16.08 15.72
CA GLU A 160 -7.30 16.80 16.99
C GLU A 160 -8.23 16.16 18.02
N ALA A 161 -8.79 14.97 17.75
CA ALA A 161 -9.67 14.32 18.73
C ALA A 161 -8.91 13.97 20.02
N ASP A 162 -7.65 13.62 19.89
CA ASP A 162 -6.68 13.46 20.98
C ASP A 162 -5.30 13.79 20.42
N PRO A 163 -4.39 14.50 21.11
CA PRO A 163 -3.04 14.79 20.64
C PRO A 163 -2.18 13.54 20.64
N ASP A 164 -2.55 12.56 19.82
CA ASP A 164 -1.83 11.31 19.66
C ASP A 164 -1.28 11.15 18.23
N PRO A 165 -0.14 10.50 18.04
CA PRO A 165 0.47 10.39 16.71
C PRO A 165 -0.38 9.56 15.76
N ILE A 166 -0.43 10.00 14.50
CA ILE A 166 -1.06 9.29 13.39
C ILE A 166 -0.14 8.12 13.00
N ILE A 167 -0.65 6.91 13.10
CA ILE A 167 0.10 5.68 12.78
C ILE A 167 -0.03 5.33 11.30
N SER A 168 -1.25 5.48 10.74
CA SER A 168 -1.54 5.13 9.36
C SER A 168 -2.78 5.88 8.88
N ILE A 169 -2.91 6.00 7.58
CA ILE A 169 -4.13 6.48 6.94
C ILE A 169 -4.64 5.42 5.97
N GLN A 170 -5.96 5.23 5.97
CA GLN A 170 -6.60 4.25 5.11
C GLN A 170 -7.79 4.87 4.40
N LYS A 171 -7.94 4.57 3.13
CA LYS A 171 -9.15 4.96 2.40
C LYS A 171 -10.17 3.83 2.44
N PHE A 172 -11.42 4.18 2.63
CA PHE A 172 -12.53 3.28 2.41
C PHE A 172 -13.63 4.03 1.68
N ARG A 173 -13.94 3.61 0.45
CA ARG A 173 -14.76 4.40 -0.48
C ARG A 173 -14.13 5.79 -0.69
N ASN A 174 -14.87 6.87 -0.45
CA ASN A 174 -14.41 8.25 -0.60
C ASN A 174 -14.07 8.90 0.77
N GLU A 175 -13.87 8.09 1.79
CA GLU A 175 -13.55 8.52 3.14
C GLU A 175 -12.11 8.16 3.49
N VAL A 176 -11.47 8.99 4.29
CA VAL A 176 -10.13 8.75 4.83
C VAL A 176 -10.23 8.52 6.33
N TYR A 177 -9.69 7.40 6.78
CA TYR A 177 -9.56 7.04 8.18
C TYR A 177 -8.14 7.35 8.63
N ALA A 178 -7.97 8.33 9.50
CA ALA A 178 -6.73 8.55 10.20
C ALA A 178 -6.71 7.65 11.44
N ILE A 179 -5.83 6.68 11.42
CA ILE A 179 -5.64 5.71 12.50
C ILE A 179 -4.54 6.25 13.40
N ASN A 180 -4.94 6.82 14.51
CA ASN A 180 -4.05 7.33 15.52
C ASN A 180 -3.71 6.22 16.52
N ARG A 181 -2.83 6.48 17.46
CA ARG A 181 -2.39 5.49 18.44
C ARG A 181 -3.53 4.98 19.32
N HIS A 182 -4.49 5.83 19.66
CA HIS A 182 -5.60 5.52 20.57
C HIS A 182 -6.98 5.84 19.98
N THR A 183 -7.03 6.59 18.89
CA THR A 183 -8.26 7.05 18.26
C THR A 183 -8.29 6.75 16.76
N ILE A 184 -9.46 6.79 16.17
CA ILE A 184 -9.66 6.75 14.71
C ILE A 184 -10.54 7.94 14.36
N GLU A 185 -10.07 8.77 13.44
CA GLU A 185 -10.81 9.89 12.91
C GLU A 185 -11.21 9.67 11.46
N LEU A 186 -12.42 10.04 11.15
CA LEU A 186 -12.99 9.93 9.80
C LEU A 186 -13.00 11.30 9.14
N PHE A 187 -12.49 11.39 7.94
CA PHE A 187 -12.47 12.58 7.11
C PHE A 187 -13.23 12.35 5.82
N ASN A 188 -14.18 13.25 5.55
CA ASN A 188 -14.97 13.27 4.32
C ASN A 188 -14.55 14.44 3.45
N ASN A 189 -14.51 14.23 2.13
CA ASN A 189 -14.29 15.32 1.20
C ASN A 189 -15.51 16.26 1.20
N VAL A 190 -15.30 17.48 1.63
CA VAL A 190 -16.33 18.54 1.64
C VAL A 190 -16.06 19.58 0.56
N GLY A 191 -15.03 19.37 -0.23
CA GLY A 191 -14.52 20.35 -1.17
C GLY A 191 -13.77 21.48 -0.46
N GLY A 192 -13.03 22.25 -1.22
CA GLY A 192 -12.29 23.41 -0.71
C GLY A 192 -11.80 24.29 -1.83
N THR A 193 -11.46 25.51 -1.51
CA THR A 193 -10.69 26.38 -2.38
C THR A 193 -9.20 26.05 -2.28
N ILE A 194 -8.42 26.52 -3.21
CA ILE A 194 -6.96 26.49 -3.14
C ILE A 194 -6.53 27.07 -1.77
N GLU A 195 -5.73 26.37 -1.00
CA GLU A 195 -5.29 26.70 0.37
C GLU A 195 -6.22 26.26 1.53
N THR A 196 -7.38 25.71 1.25
CA THR A 196 -8.25 25.15 2.31
C THR A 196 -8.13 23.63 2.29
N PHE A 197 -7.96 23.03 3.46
CA PHE A 197 -7.95 21.56 3.57
C PHE A 197 -9.31 21.01 3.14
N PRO A 198 -9.37 20.17 2.09
CA PRO A 198 -10.64 19.82 1.45
C PRO A 198 -11.43 18.74 2.18
N PHE A 199 -10.92 18.23 3.29
CA PHE A 199 -11.58 17.20 4.08
C PHE A 199 -12.00 17.73 5.45
N ALA A 200 -13.17 17.32 5.90
CA ALA A 200 -13.69 17.61 7.23
C ALA A 200 -14.09 16.30 7.95
N ARG A 201 -14.10 16.36 9.27
CA ARG A 201 -14.57 15.26 10.13
C ARG A 201 -16.06 15.05 10.01
#